data_77b660001b7872147725c706bc7dd16e
#
_entry.id   77b660001b7872147725c706bc7dd16e
#
_cell.length_a   1.000
_cell.length_b   1.000
_cell.length_c   1.000
_cell.angle_alpha   90.00
_cell.angle_beta   90.00
_cell.angle_gamma   90.00
#
_symmetry.space_group_name_H-M   'P 1'
#
loop_
_entity.id
_entity.type
_entity.pdbx_description
1 polymer ?
#
loop_
_entity_poly.entity_id
_entity_poly.type
_entity_poly.pdbx_seq_one_letter_code
_entity_poly.pdbx_strand_id
1 'polypeptide(L)'
;MFPLQRDRRLRKNQSIRSIVQETRLSPADFMFPVFICEGEKQRISIPSLPGIFRMSIDELQREAQEIYQLGIRAINIYVKVDDRLKDNIGTEAWNPNGLMQKAIRAIKEVCPEMIVMPDVALDPYSMYGHDGIVKNGKIENDLTLDALVKMAVSQAEAGADFVAPSDMMDGRVLRLRKGLDSAGFSDVGILSYSAKYASALYGPFRDALDSAPKTSDVEVPKNKKTYQMDFANRIEALRETLKDIEEGADIVMVKPGTSYLDIVREVKDHVHIPVAVYQVSGEYAMVKAGSEKGWIDHDQVMMEQLMCIKRAGASLITTYFAKEAAVLLNK
;
A
#
# COMPACT_ATOMS: atom_id res chain seq x y z
N MET A 1 -35.15 -15.80 37.46
CA MET A 1 -35.64 -16.09 36.09
C MET A 1 -34.43 -16.47 35.22
N PHE A 2 -34.45 -17.62 34.62
CA PHE A 2 -33.36 -18.00 33.67
C PHE A 2 -33.48 -17.16 32.41
N PRO A 3 -32.35 -16.73 31.82
CA PRO A 3 -32.38 -15.94 30.59
C PRO A 3 -32.92 -16.78 29.42
N LEU A 4 -33.91 -16.23 28.68
CA LEU A 4 -34.44 -16.85 27.45
C LEU A 4 -33.40 -16.84 26.33
N GLN A 5 -32.65 -15.74 26.24
CA GLN A 5 -31.52 -15.61 25.29
C GLN A 5 -30.22 -16.12 25.92
N ARG A 6 -29.50 -16.93 25.21
CA ARG A 6 -28.20 -17.48 25.61
C ARG A 6 -27.26 -17.50 24.41
N ASP A 7 -26.49 -16.44 24.23
CA ASP A 7 -25.57 -16.26 23.09
C ASP A 7 -24.51 -17.38 23.03
N ARG A 8 -24.16 -18.02 24.13
CA ARG A 8 -23.26 -19.17 24.17
C ARG A 8 -23.77 -20.37 23.35
N ARG A 9 -25.05 -20.44 22.99
CA ARG A 9 -25.58 -21.48 22.08
C ARG A 9 -24.90 -21.38 20.70
N LEU A 10 -24.65 -20.17 20.22
CA LEU A 10 -23.99 -19.91 18.92
C LEU A 10 -22.46 -20.07 18.96
N ARG A 11 -21.88 -20.33 20.16
CA ARG A 11 -20.42 -20.52 20.33
C ARG A 11 -20.04 -21.94 20.72
N LYS A 12 -21.02 -22.87 20.82
CA LYS A 12 -20.86 -24.19 21.42
C LYS A 12 -19.77 -25.05 20.78
N ASN A 13 -19.66 -25.02 19.47
CA ASN A 13 -18.66 -25.78 18.72
C ASN A 13 -18.27 -25.05 17.42
N GLN A 14 -17.23 -25.57 16.73
CA GLN A 14 -16.68 -24.95 15.52
C GLN A 14 -17.71 -24.86 14.39
N SER A 15 -18.49 -25.92 14.16
CA SER A 15 -19.51 -25.94 13.08
C SER A 15 -20.55 -24.84 13.27
N ILE A 16 -21.04 -24.66 14.50
CA ILE A 16 -21.98 -23.57 14.79
C ILE A 16 -21.33 -22.22 14.59
N ARG A 17 -20.10 -22.01 15.10
CA ARG A 17 -19.38 -20.74 14.88
C ARG A 17 -19.20 -20.44 13.40
N SER A 18 -18.85 -21.45 12.57
CA SER A 18 -18.66 -21.28 11.13
C SER A 18 -19.92 -20.86 10.37
N ILE A 19 -21.10 -21.40 10.74
CA ILE A 19 -22.35 -21.05 10.04
C ILE A 19 -22.88 -19.66 10.38
N VAL A 20 -22.54 -19.13 11.57
CA VAL A 20 -22.96 -17.79 12.00
C VAL A 20 -21.90 -16.71 11.78
N GLN A 21 -20.78 -17.07 11.19
CA GLN A 21 -19.69 -16.15 10.93
C GLN A 21 -20.10 -15.11 9.87
N GLU A 22 -20.08 -13.83 10.26
CA GLU A 22 -20.51 -12.70 9.42
C GLU A 22 -19.43 -12.27 8.42
N THR A 23 -18.16 -12.40 8.79
CA THR A 23 -17.02 -11.95 7.99
C THR A 23 -16.13 -13.15 7.62
N ARG A 24 -15.67 -13.18 6.38
CA ARG A 24 -14.76 -14.21 5.88
C ARG A 24 -13.59 -13.58 5.15
N LEU A 25 -12.43 -14.22 5.21
CA LEU A 25 -11.25 -13.87 4.44
C LEU A 25 -11.06 -14.85 3.29
N SER A 26 -10.55 -14.32 2.19
CA SER A 26 -10.11 -15.07 1.02
C SER A 26 -8.73 -14.57 0.59
N PRO A 27 -7.86 -15.38 -0.02
CA PRO A 27 -6.61 -14.89 -0.61
C PRO A 27 -6.81 -13.73 -1.61
N ALA A 28 -7.95 -13.65 -2.28
CA ALA A 28 -8.30 -12.57 -3.19
C ALA A 28 -8.59 -11.23 -2.48
N ASP A 29 -8.76 -11.23 -1.16
CA ASP A 29 -8.86 -9.99 -0.37
C ASP A 29 -7.51 -9.31 -0.15
N PHE A 30 -6.40 -9.96 -0.49
CA PHE A 30 -5.05 -9.48 -0.21
C PHE A 30 -4.38 -8.86 -1.43
N MET A 31 -3.62 -7.81 -1.17
CA MET A 31 -2.62 -7.22 -2.06
C MET A 31 -1.23 -7.36 -1.41
N PHE A 32 -0.29 -7.94 -2.13
CA PHE A 32 1.06 -8.16 -1.61
C PHE A 32 2.00 -7.03 -2.03
N PRO A 33 2.65 -6.32 -1.07
CA PRO A 33 3.63 -5.29 -1.38
C PRO A 33 4.98 -5.92 -1.69
N VAL A 34 5.60 -5.54 -2.82
CA VAL A 34 6.91 -6.02 -3.27
C VAL A 34 7.90 -4.88 -3.40
N PHE A 35 9.16 -5.15 -3.04
CA PHE A 35 10.27 -4.20 -3.15
C PHE A 35 11.25 -4.65 -4.23
N ILE A 36 11.51 -3.79 -5.20
CA ILE A 36 12.36 -4.11 -6.34
C ILE A 36 13.66 -3.33 -6.28
N CYS A 37 14.76 -3.99 -6.64
CA CYS A 37 16.08 -3.39 -6.77
C CYS A 37 16.74 -3.79 -8.08
N GLU A 38 17.77 -3.06 -8.48
CA GLU A 38 18.59 -3.39 -9.63
C GLU A 38 19.41 -4.67 -9.40
N GLY A 39 19.87 -5.26 -10.50
CA GLY A 39 20.71 -6.45 -10.53
C GLY A 39 20.00 -7.69 -11.08
N GLU A 40 20.66 -8.83 -10.96
CA GLU A 40 20.17 -10.14 -11.37
C GLU A 40 20.30 -11.12 -10.20
N LYS A 41 19.35 -12.03 -10.05
CA LYS A 41 19.32 -13.07 -8.99
C LYS A 41 19.49 -12.49 -7.57
N GLN A 42 18.95 -11.27 -7.38
CA GLN A 42 19.03 -10.59 -6.09
C GLN A 42 17.77 -10.88 -5.28
N ARG A 43 17.99 -11.37 -4.06
CA ARG A 43 16.97 -11.54 -3.03
C ARG A 43 17.55 -11.08 -1.70
N ILE A 44 17.54 -9.76 -1.51
CA ILE A 44 18.21 -9.07 -0.40
C ILE A 44 17.25 -8.94 0.77
N SER A 45 17.57 -9.58 1.89
CA SER A 45 16.77 -9.51 3.13
C SER A 45 16.69 -8.05 3.63
N ILE A 46 15.51 -7.68 4.16
CA ILE A 46 15.27 -6.41 4.84
C ILE A 46 15.22 -6.70 6.34
N PRO A 47 16.26 -6.34 7.12
CA PRO A 47 16.36 -6.76 8.53
C PRO A 47 15.16 -6.36 9.40
N SER A 48 14.58 -5.18 9.15
CA SER A 48 13.41 -4.67 9.87
C SER A 48 12.06 -5.26 9.37
N LEU A 49 12.08 -6.09 8.31
CA LEU A 49 10.92 -6.80 7.74
C LEU A 49 11.26 -8.30 7.56
N PRO A 50 11.31 -9.10 8.61
CA PRO A 50 11.67 -10.52 8.54
C PRO A 50 10.82 -11.29 7.52
N GLY A 51 11.46 -12.01 6.59
CA GLY A 51 10.77 -12.77 5.53
C GLY A 51 10.41 -11.96 4.29
N ILE A 52 10.65 -10.65 4.27
CA ILE A 52 10.43 -9.75 3.11
C ILE A 52 11.78 -9.36 2.51
N PHE A 53 11.82 -9.27 1.19
CA PHE A 53 13.06 -9.06 0.44
C PHE A 53 12.94 -7.92 -0.56
N ARG A 54 14.06 -7.27 -0.84
CA ARG A 54 14.23 -6.54 -2.10
C ARG A 54 14.67 -7.52 -3.16
N MET A 55 14.01 -7.51 -4.31
CA MET A 55 14.18 -8.50 -5.37
C MET A 55 14.57 -7.83 -6.69
N SER A 56 15.44 -8.49 -7.46
CA SER A 56 15.64 -8.16 -8.87
C SER A 56 14.43 -8.59 -9.72
N ILE A 57 14.35 -8.14 -10.95
CA ILE A 57 13.21 -8.38 -11.84
C ILE A 57 12.98 -9.87 -12.11
N ASP A 58 14.04 -10.65 -12.30
CA ASP A 58 13.97 -12.10 -12.50
C ASP A 58 13.40 -12.85 -11.27
N GLU A 59 13.74 -12.41 -10.06
CA GLU A 59 13.16 -12.94 -8.82
C GLU A 59 11.71 -12.47 -8.63
N LEU A 60 11.38 -11.22 -9.02
CA LEU A 60 10.01 -10.71 -9.01
C LEU A 60 9.08 -11.54 -9.90
N GLN A 61 9.53 -11.97 -11.09
CA GLN A 61 8.73 -12.81 -11.99
C GLN A 61 8.34 -14.13 -11.33
N ARG A 62 9.26 -14.78 -10.62
CA ARG A 62 8.99 -16.01 -9.85
C ARG A 62 8.02 -15.75 -8.70
N GLU A 63 8.26 -14.69 -7.95
CA GLU A 63 7.42 -14.28 -6.82
C GLU A 63 5.99 -13.97 -7.28
N ALA A 64 5.80 -13.30 -8.41
CA ALA A 64 4.47 -12.98 -8.96
C ALA A 64 3.68 -14.25 -9.31
N GLN A 65 4.32 -15.25 -9.93
CA GLN A 65 3.69 -16.53 -10.23
C GLN A 65 3.30 -17.29 -8.96
N GLU A 66 4.19 -17.34 -7.96
CA GLU A 66 3.92 -17.98 -6.66
C GLU A 66 2.74 -17.31 -5.94
N ILE A 67 2.72 -15.98 -5.87
CA ILE A 67 1.64 -15.19 -5.27
C ILE A 67 0.31 -15.49 -5.96
N TYR A 68 0.30 -15.52 -7.29
CA TYR A 68 -0.91 -15.80 -8.06
C TYR A 68 -1.44 -17.22 -7.82
N GLN A 69 -0.56 -18.23 -7.73
CA GLN A 69 -0.92 -19.61 -7.39
C GLN A 69 -1.53 -19.75 -6.01
N LEU A 70 -1.13 -18.91 -5.05
CA LEU A 70 -1.74 -18.84 -3.71
C LEU A 70 -3.14 -18.22 -3.70
N GLY A 71 -3.62 -17.69 -4.82
CA GLY A 71 -4.93 -17.06 -4.94
C GLY A 71 -4.95 -15.57 -4.69
N ILE A 72 -3.80 -14.94 -4.43
CA ILE A 72 -3.66 -13.48 -4.33
C ILE A 72 -3.71 -12.90 -5.74
N ARG A 73 -4.49 -11.81 -5.94
CA ARG A 73 -4.78 -11.27 -7.27
C ARG A 73 -4.14 -9.90 -7.53
N ALA A 74 -3.55 -9.27 -6.52
CA ALA A 74 -3.00 -7.93 -6.65
C ALA A 74 -1.61 -7.81 -6.03
N ILE A 75 -0.73 -7.04 -6.70
CA ILE A 75 0.60 -6.67 -6.24
C ILE A 75 0.73 -5.15 -6.22
N ASN A 76 1.27 -4.62 -5.11
CA ASN A 76 1.66 -3.22 -4.99
C ASN A 76 3.18 -3.11 -5.11
N ILE A 77 3.68 -2.34 -6.07
CA ILE A 77 5.11 -2.29 -6.41
C ILE A 77 5.77 -1.05 -5.82
N TYR A 78 6.92 -1.27 -5.17
CA TYR A 78 7.83 -0.23 -4.71
C TYR A 78 9.24 -0.50 -5.23
N VAL A 79 9.99 0.54 -5.59
CA VAL A 79 11.33 0.40 -6.14
C VAL A 79 12.37 1.12 -5.29
N LYS A 80 13.53 0.50 -5.11
CA LYS A 80 14.71 1.15 -4.57
C LYS A 80 15.61 1.59 -5.71
N VAL A 81 15.59 2.87 -6.03
CA VAL A 81 16.40 3.49 -7.10
C VAL A 81 17.82 3.77 -6.60
N ASP A 82 18.81 3.66 -7.49
CA ASP A 82 20.19 4.06 -7.21
C ASP A 82 20.24 5.57 -6.90
N ASP A 83 20.97 5.96 -5.87
CA ASP A 83 21.06 7.36 -5.43
C ASP A 83 21.59 8.31 -6.51
N ARG A 84 22.37 7.80 -7.48
CA ARG A 84 22.88 8.57 -8.64
C ARG A 84 21.78 9.01 -9.61
N LEU A 85 20.62 8.37 -9.58
CA LEU A 85 19.46 8.65 -10.42
C LEU A 85 18.43 9.54 -9.71
N LYS A 86 18.66 9.85 -8.43
CA LYS A 86 17.74 10.68 -7.64
C LYS A 86 18.03 12.17 -7.85
N ASP A 87 16.97 12.93 -8.09
CA ASP A 87 17.02 14.39 -8.14
C ASP A 87 15.84 14.99 -7.36
N ASN A 88 15.71 16.32 -7.31
CA ASN A 88 14.64 16.96 -6.56
C ASN A 88 13.25 16.79 -7.20
N ILE A 89 13.19 16.66 -8.52
CA ILE A 89 11.93 16.53 -9.26
C ILE A 89 11.53 15.07 -9.50
N GLY A 90 12.41 14.11 -9.18
CA GLY A 90 12.16 12.68 -9.33
C GLY A 90 12.12 12.23 -10.79
N THR A 91 13.04 12.73 -11.64
CA THR A 91 13.02 12.50 -13.11
C THR A 91 12.99 11.01 -13.47
N GLU A 92 13.65 10.16 -12.70
CA GLU A 92 13.67 8.70 -12.93
C GLU A 92 12.27 8.05 -12.76
N ALA A 93 11.32 8.69 -12.07
CA ALA A 93 9.99 8.15 -11.83
C ALA A 93 9.18 7.91 -13.11
N TRP A 94 9.44 8.68 -14.17
CA TRP A 94 8.77 8.53 -15.48
C TRP A 94 9.72 8.10 -16.60
N ASN A 95 10.90 7.58 -16.26
CA ASN A 95 11.79 6.97 -17.25
C ASN A 95 11.12 5.71 -17.83
N PRO A 96 10.82 5.65 -19.15
CA PRO A 96 10.14 4.50 -19.75
C PRO A 96 10.95 3.20 -19.64
N ASN A 97 12.26 3.30 -19.40
CA ASN A 97 13.17 2.20 -19.15
C ASN A 97 13.60 2.11 -17.67
N GLY A 98 12.91 2.83 -16.78
CA GLY A 98 13.16 2.81 -15.34
C GLY A 98 12.81 1.48 -14.70
N LEU A 99 13.28 1.29 -13.47
CA LEU A 99 13.09 0.05 -12.72
C LEU A 99 11.60 -0.27 -12.48
N MET A 100 10.78 0.74 -12.19
CA MET A 100 9.34 0.57 -11.99
C MET A 100 8.66 0.06 -13.26
N GLN A 101 8.91 0.70 -14.41
CA GLN A 101 8.30 0.35 -15.69
C GLN A 101 8.75 -1.04 -16.16
N LYS A 102 10.01 -1.40 -15.94
CA LYS A 102 10.51 -2.76 -16.19
C LYS A 102 9.82 -3.79 -15.31
N ALA A 103 9.63 -3.50 -14.01
CA ALA A 103 8.96 -4.39 -13.07
C ALA A 103 7.49 -4.64 -13.46
N ILE A 104 6.75 -3.59 -13.87
CA ILE A 104 5.37 -3.70 -14.34
C ILE A 104 5.30 -4.65 -15.55
N ARG A 105 6.11 -4.39 -16.59
CA ARG A 105 6.16 -5.23 -17.80
C ARG A 105 6.52 -6.68 -17.48
N ALA A 106 7.49 -6.89 -16.62
CA ALA A 106 7.96 -8.23 -16.25
C ALA A 106 6.88 -9.06 -15.55
N ILE A 107 6.06 -8.45 -14.67
CA ILE A 107 4.92 -9.14 -14.05
C ILE A 107 3.88 -9.48 -15.13
N LYS A 108 3.52 -8.53 -15.98
CA LYS A 108 2.50 -8.74 -17.03
C LYS A 108 2.93 -9.79 -18.05
N GLU A 109 4.22 -9.94 -18.31
CA GLU A 109 4.76 -10.98 -19.20
C GLU A 109 4.53 -12.39 -18.64
N VAL A 110 4.77 -12.64 -17.34
CA VAL A 110 4.70 -13.97 -16.74
C VAL A 110 3.36 -14.27 -16.08
N CYS A 111 2.58 -13.25 -15.75
CA CYS A 111 1.30 -13.35 -15.07
C CYS A 111 0.35 -12.22 -15.53
N PRO A 112 -0.19 -12.29 -16.77
CA PRO A 112 -1.03 -11.23 -17.35
C PRO A 112 -2.25 -10.87 -16.51
N GLU A 113 -2.83 -11.84 -15.81
CA GLU A 113 -4.02 -11.68 -14.97
C GLU A 113 -3.74 -11.08 -13.59
N MET A 114 -2.45 -10.92 -13.20
CA MET A 114 -2.09 -10.25 -11.95
C MET A 114 -2.41 -8.76 -12.07
N ILE A 115 -3.20 -8.24 -11.12
CA ILE A 115 -3.46 -6.81 -11.02
C ILE A 115 -2.24 -6.11 -10.46
N VAL A 116 -1.68 -5.19 -11.24
CA VAL A 116 -0.46 -4.45 -10.90
C VAL A 116 -0.82 -3.03 -10.53
N MET A 117 -0.51 -2.66 -9.28
CA MET A 117 -0.81 -1.36 -8.68
C MET A 117 0.51 -0.70 -8.21
N PRO A 118 1.29 -0.04 -9.08
CA PRO A 118 2.52 0.64 -8.68
C PRO A 118 2.23 1.88 -7.85
N ASP A 119 3.14 2.17 -6.93
CA ASP A 119 3.11 3.39 -6.12
C ASP A 119 3.36 4.64 -6.98
N VAL A 120 2.64 5.73 -6.69
CA VAL A 120 2.86 7.05 -7.29
C VAL A 120 3.20 8.03 -6.19
N ALA A 121 4.50 8.23 -5.97
CA ALA A 121 5.09 9.18 -5.04
C ALA A 121 6.56 9.39 -5.40
N LEU A 122 7.11 10.56 -5.12
CA LEU A 122 8.49 10.88 -5.53
C LEU A 122 9.56 10.44 -4.53
N ASP A 123 9.22 10.01 -3.32
CA ASP A 123 10.21 9.72 -2.27
C ASP A 123 11.28 8.67 -2.65
N PRO A 124 11.01 7.61 -3.45
CA PRO A 124 12.06 6.70 -3.90
C PRO A 124 13.03 7.34 -4.92
N TYR A 125 12.60 8.40 -5.59
CA TYR A 125 13.30 9.08 -6.68
C TYR A 125 13.86 10.45 -6.26
N SER A 126 13.45 10.93 -5.08
CA SER A 126 13.86 12.23 -4.55
C SER A 126 15.19 12.14 -3.82
N MET A 127 16.11 13.06 -4.13
CA MET A 127 17.35 13.21 -3.37
C MET A 127 17.11 13.60 -1.90
N TYR A 128 15.93 14.15 -1.58
CA TYR A 128 15.54 14.58 -0.23
C TYR A 128 14.65 13.57 0.51
N GLY A 129 14.19 12.49 -0.14
CA GLY A 129 13.32 11.46 0.45
C GLY A 129 11.91 11.95 0.77
N HIS A 130 11.44 13.01 0.11
CA HIS A 130 10.07 13.52 0.20
C HIS A 130 9.20 13.05 -0.96
N ASP A 131 7.89 12.94 -0.70
CA ASP A 131 6.89 12.48 -1.69
C ASP A 131 6.61 13.55 -2.76
N GLY A 132 7.09 14.79 -2.56
CA GLY A 132 6.95 15.92 -3.47
C GLY A 132 8.23 16.75 -3.61
N ILE A 133 8.19 17.69 -4.55
CA ILE A 133 9.30 18.58 -4.92
C ILE A 133 9.55 19.58 -3.80
N VAL A 134 10.81 19.70 -3.38
CA VAL A 134 11.24 20.65 -2.36
C VAL A 134 11.66 21.97 -3.00
N LYS A 135 11.11 23.10 -2.50
CA LYS A 135 11.52 24.44 -2.90
C LYS A 135 11.38 25.39 -1.70
N ASN A 136 12.43 26.17 -1.44
CA ASN A 136 12.45 27.14 -0.34
C ASN A 136 12.02 26.54 1.02
N GLY A 137 12.50 25.36 1.36
CA GLY A 137 12.19 24.67 2.62
C GLY A 137 10.78 24.07 2.73
N LYS A 138 10.01 24.04 1.63
CA LYS A 138 8.64 23.54 1.60
C LYS A 138 8.43 22.50 0.49
N ILE A 139 7.40 21.70 0.63
CA ILE A 139 6.91 20.84 -0.45
C ILE A 139 5.98 21.66 -1.33
N GLU A 140 6.31 21.75 -2.62
CA GLU A 140 5.54 22.47 -3.62
C GLU A 140 4.47 21.56 -4.21
N ASN A 141 3.22 21.79 -3.83
CA ASN A 141 2.08 20.96 -4.22
C ASN A 141 1.92 20.90 -5.75
N ASP A 142 1.68 22.06 -6.39
CA ASP A 142 1.27 22.10 -7.79
C ASP A 142 2.38 21.65 -8.76
N LEU A 143 3.64 21.96 -8.47
CA LEU A 143 4.77 21.45 -9.25
C LEU A 143 4.90 19.93 -9.12
N THR A 144 4.58 19.39 -7.94
CA THR A 144 4.60 17.95 -7.72
C THR A 144 3.54 17.23 -8.55
N LEU A 145 2.34 17.79 -8.67
CA LEU A 145 1.26 17.20 -9.46
C LEU A 145 1.65 16.92 -10.91
N ASP A 146 2.41 17.82 -11.55
CA ASP A 146 2.86 17.63 -12.92
C ASP A 146 3.86 16.46 -13.06
N ALA A 147 4.72 16.26 -12.07
CA ALA A 147 5.62 15.12 -12.01
C ALA A 147 4.86 13.81 -11.79
N LEU A 148 3.88 13.80 -10.87
CA LEU A 148 3.05 12.63 -10.57
C LEU A 148 2.21 12.20 -11.79
N VAL A 149 1.70 13.15 -12.59
CA VAL A 149 0.99 12.84 -13.84
C VAL A 149 1.90 12.11 -14.82
N LYS A 150 3.12 12.62 -15.05
CA LYS A 150 4.10 11.96 -15.93
C LYS A 150 4.43 10.54 -15.44
N MET A 151 4.62 10.37 -14.13
CA MET A 151 4.87 9.09 -13.51
C MET A 151 3.70 8.11 -13.75
N ALA A 152 2.47 8.51 -13.47
CA ALA A 152 1.28 7.70 -13.64
C ALA A 152 1.05 7.29 -15.10
N VAL A 153 1.20 8.21 -16.05
CA VAL A 153 1.09 7.91 -17.49
C VAL A 153 2.18 6.91 -17.90
N SER A 154 3.42 7.10 -17.49
CA SER A 154 4.53 6.17 -17.78
C SER A 154 4.28 4.75 -17.19
N GLN A 155 3.66 4.66 -16.02
CA GLN A 155 3.27 3.38 -15.42
C GLN A 155 2.12 2.72 -16.21
N ALA A 156 1.13 3.48 -16.64
CA ALA A 156 0.04 3.01 -17.50
C ALA A 156 0.57 2.50 -18.85
N GLU A 157 1.51 3.21 -19.50
CA GLU A 157 2.21 2.78 -20.72
C GLU A 157 2.99 1.47 -20.52
N ALA A 158 3.47 1.21 -19.31
CA ALA A 158 4.15 -0.03 -18.94
C ALA A 158 3.18 -1.19 -18.68
N GLY A 159 1.87 -0.96 -18.59
CA GLY A 159 0.83 -1.97 -18.40
C GLY A 159 0.27 -2.07 -16.98
N ALA A 160 0.37 -1.02 -16.17
CA ALA A 160 -0.29 -0.98 -14.85
C ALA A 160 -1.82 -1.01 -15.01
N ASP A 161 -2.51 -1.77 -14.14
CA ASP A 161 -3.98 -1.83 -14.12
C ASP A 161 -4.57 -0.69 -13.29
N PHE A 162 -3.85 -0.26 -12.25
CA PHE A 162 -4.16 0.89 -11.41
C PHE A 162 -2.89 1.70 -11.19
N VAL A 163 -3.06 2.98 -10.88
CA VAL A 163 -2.02 3.80 -10.24
C VAL A 163 -2.40 4.05 -8.79
N ALA A 164 -1.41 4.06 -7.89
CA ALA A 164 -1.66 4.11 -6.45
C ALA A 164 -1.00 5.35 -5.80
N PRO A 165 -1.59 6.57 -5.97
CA PRO A 165 -1.03 7.80 -5.43
C PRO A 165 -0.97 7.77 -3.90
N SER A 166 0.25 7.79 -3.37
CA SER A 166 0.53 7.77 -1.94
C SER A 166 1.19 9.05 -1.41
N ASP A 167 1.31 10.06 -2.26
CA ASP A 167 2.04 11.31 -2.04
C ASP A 167 1.33 12.30 -1.12
N MET A 168 0.00 12.28 -1.06
CA MET A 168 -0.86 13.18 -0.26
C MET A 168 -0.85 14.66 -0.72
N MET A 169 -0.56 14.95 -1.98
CA MET A 169 -0.71 16.30 -2.52
C MET A 169 -2.19 16.63 -2.77
N ASP A 170 -2.59 17.89 -2.53
CA ASP A 170 -3.95 18.34 -2.79
C ASP A 170 -4.28 18.32 -4.29
N GLY A 171 -5.45 17.77 -4.65
CA GLY A 171 -5.94 17.72 -6.04
C GLY A 171 -5.23 16.68 -6.94
N ARG A 172 -4.44 15.78 -6.35
CA ARG A 172 -3.65 14.79 -7.10
C ARG A 172 -4.51 13.82 -7.88
N VAL A 173 -5.61 13.33 -7.30
CA VAL A 173 -6.46 12.33 -7.96
C VAL A 173 -7.08 12.92 -9.22
N LEU A 174 -7.61 14.14 -9.16
CA LEU A 174 -8.16 14.84 -10.32
C LEU A 174 -7.10 15.05 -11.43
N ARG A 175 -5.87 15.43 -11.03
CA ARG A 175 -4.80 15.67 -12.00
C ARG A 175 -4.35 14.36 -12.66
N LEU A 176 -4.24 13.28 -11.90
CA LEU A 176 -3.90 11.94 -12.40
C LEU A 176 -5.00 11.43 -13.34
N ARG A 177 -6.28 11.52 -12.96
CA ARG A 177 -7.40 11.07 -13.79
C ARG A 177 -7.42 11.79 -15.13
N LYS A 178 -7.32 13.12 -15.11
CA LYS A 178 -7.26 13.93 -16.35
C LYS A 178 -6.02 13.60 -17.20
N GLY A 179 -4.87 13.36 -16.57
CA GLY A 179 -3.64 12.99 -17.27
C GLY A 179 -3.74 11.64 -17.98
N LEU A 180 -4.24 10.63 -17.26
CA LEU A 180 -4.47 9.28 -17.80
C LEU A 180 -5.48 9.30 -18.95
N ASP A 181 -6.63 9.97 -18.78
CA ASP A 181 -7.67 10.07 -19.82
C ASP A 181 -7.14 10.78 -21.07
N SER A 182 -6.40 11.88 -20.90
CA SER A 182 -5.82 12.62 -22.02
C SER A 182 -4.76 11.84 -22.78
N ALA A 183 -4.07 10.89 -22.09
CA ALA A 183 -3.09 9.99 -22.70
C ALA A 183 -3.72 8.71 -23.28
N GLY A 184 -5.06 8.53 -23.19
CA GLY A 184 -5.78 7.38 -23.72
C GLY A 184 -5.88 6.18 -22.76
N PHE A 185 -5.59 6.37 -21.47
CA PHE A 185 -5.62 5.33 -20.42
C PHE A 185 -6.85 5.45 -19.52
N SER A 186 -8.05 5.63 -20.12
CA SER A 186 -9.32 5.75 -19.38
C SER A 186 -9.67 4.52 -18.54
N ASP A 187 -9.15 3.33 -18.91
CA ASP A 187 -9.40 2.08 -18.22
C ASP A 187 -8.42 1.78 -17.08
N VAL A 188 -7.39 2.61 -16.89
CA VAL A 188 -6.47 2.49 -15.76
C VAL A 188 -7.12 3.10 -14.53
N GLY A 189 -7.33 2.31 -13.47
CA GLY A 189 -7.96 2.75 -12.24
C GLY A 189 -7.03 3.56 -11.34
N ILE A 190 -7.62 4.23 -10.33
CA ILE A 190 -6.89 4.96 -9.29
C ILE A 190 -7.24 4.41 -7.92
N LEU A 191 -6.25 3.82 -7.23
CA LEU A 191 -6.32 3.46 -5.83
C LEU A 191 -5.68 4.58 -5.00
N SER A 192 -6.48 5.50 -4.46
CA SER A 192 -5.95 6.63 -3.71
C SER A 192 -5.67 6.30 -2.25
N TYR A 193 -4.49 6.69 -1.76
CA TYR A 193 -4.16 6.68 -0.33
C TYR A 193 -4.83 7.87 0.37
N SER A 194 -6.16 7.86 0.41
CA SER A 194 -6.99 9.00 0.80
C SER A 194 -6.84 9.39 2.27
N ALA A 195 -6.68 8.40 3.16
CA ALA A 195 -6.46 8.61 4.58
C ALA A 195 -5.11 8.06 5.02
N LYS A 196 -4.01 8.72 4.61
CA LYS A 196 -2.64 8.36 4.99
C LYS A 196 -2.14 9.26 6.10
N TYR A 197 -1.90 8.67 7.26
CA TYR A 197 -1.44 9.37 8.45
C TYR A 197 0.08 9.40 8.57
N ALA A 198 0.63 10.47 9.12
CA ALA A 198 2.03 10.55 9.52
C ALA A 198 2.26 9.61 10.73
N SER A 199 2.85 8.45 10.47
CA SER A 199 2.97 7.38 11.47
C SER A 199 4.42 6.96 11.70
N ALA A 200 4.74 6.62 12.96
CA ALA A 200 6.00 5.99 13.35
C ALA A 200 6.08 4.54 12.85
N LEU A 201 4.94 3.92 12.49
CA LEU A 201 4.86 2.54 12.00
C LEU A 201 5.43 2.34 10.58
N TYR A 202 5.93 3.40 9.93
CA TYR A 202 6.56 3.31 8.59
C TYR A 202 8.07 3.06 8.64
N GLY A 203 8.67 2.92 9.82
CA GLY A 203 10.13 2.73 9.96
C GLY A 203 10.67 1.64 9.04
N PRO A 204 10.19 0.37 9.12
CA PRO A 204 10.72 -0.70 8.29
C PRO A 204 10.50 -0.51 6.77
N PHE A 205 9.44 0.18 6.35
CA PHE A 205 9.23 0.54 4.94
C PHE A 205 10.30 1.54 4.45
N ARG A 206 10.64 2.53 5.29
CA ARG A 206 11.70 3.50 4.95
C ARG A 206 13.05 2.83 4.80
N ASP A 207 13.35 1.83 5.64
CA ASP A 207 14.57 1.01 5.53
C ASP A 207 14.58 0.22 4.22
N ALA A 208 13.43 -0.29 3.78
CA ALA A 208 13.31 -1.05 2.55
C ALA A 208 13.65 -0.23 1.30
N LEU A 209 13.28 1.06 1.27
CA LEU A 209 13.40 1.94 0.09
C LEU A 209 14.49 2.99 0.21
N ASP A 210 15.09 3.17 1.39
CA ASP A 210 15.97 4.32 1.69
C ASP A 210 15.26 5.65 1.36
N SER A 211 14.00 5.77 1.80
CA SER A 211 13.09 6.88 1.49
C SER A 211 12.76 7.76 2.72
N ALA A 212 13.61 7.73 3.75
CA ALA A 212 13.49 8.66 4.86
C ALA A 212 13.90 10.08 4.43
N PRO A 213 13.29 11.15 5.01
CA PRO A 213 13.77 12.52 4.79
C PRO A 213 15.26 12.63 5.11
N LYS A 214 16.04 13.19 4.17
CA LYS A 214 17.50 13.31 4.25
C LYS A 214 17.90 14.72 4.71
N THR A 215 18.96 14.83 5.49
CA THR A 215 19.60 16.12 5.78
C THR A 215 20.31 16.65 4.54
N SER A 216 20.26 17.95 4.30
CA SER A 216 20.83 18.62 3.13
C SER A 216 21.39 19.98 3.52
N ASP A 217 22.28 20.55 2.67
CA ASP A 217 22.77 21.91 2.79
C ASP A 217 21.70 22.97 2.47
N VAL A 218 20.61 22.56 1.80
CA VAL A 218 19.43 23.40 1.60
C VAL A 218 18.36 23.07 2.66
N GLU A 219 17.54 24.05 2.98
CA GLU A 219 16.42 23.84 3.91
C GLU A 219 15.41 22.84 3.32
N VAL A 220 15.16 21.74 4.03
CA VAL A 220 14.15 20.72 3.69
C VAL A 220 13.29 20.42 4.92
N PRO A 221 12.01 20.02 4.73
CA PRO A 221 11.18 19.61 5.85
C PRO A 221 11.78 18.40 6.58
N LYS A 222 11.84 18.43 7.91
CA LYS A 222 12.43 17.36 8.73
C LYS A 222 11.59 16.07 8.77
N ASN A 223 10.34 16.15 8.36
CA ASN A 223 9.38 15.02 8.39
C ASN A 223 8.27 15.26 7.36
N LYS A 224 7.37 14.28 7.22
CA LYS A 224 6.28 14.29 6.23
C LYS A 224 4.95 14.86 6.77
N LYS A 225 4.92 15.49 7.96
CA LYS A 225 3.69 15.97 8.61
C LYS A 225 3.06 17.20 7.93
N THR A 226 3.77 17.85 7.00
CA THR A 226 3.22 18.98 6.23
C THR A 226 2.24 18.55 5.14
N TYR A 227 2.18 17.23 4.83
CA TYR A 227 1.27 16.67 3.82
C TYR A 227 0.64 15.32 4.23
N GLN A 228 1.23 14.55 5.14
CA GLN A 228 0.56 13.39 5.74
C GLN A 228 -0.26 13.83 6.96
N MET A 229 -1.44 13.24 7.13
CA MET A 229 -2.43 13.64 8.14
C MET A 229 -1.92 13.43 9.57
N ASP A 230 -2.40 14.24 10.50
CA ASP A 230 -2.15 14.04 11.92
C ASP A 230 -3.02 12.88 12.44
N PHE A 231 -2.38 11.93 13.15
CA PHE A 231 -3.07 10.77 13.72
C PHE A 231 -4.09 11.12 14.81
N ALA A 232 -4.10 12.34 15.31
CA ALA A 232 -5.13 12.85 16.23
C ALA A 232 -6.45 13.22 15.53
N ASN A 233 -6.45 13.32 14.19
CA ASN A 233 -7.58 13.81 13.41
C ASN A 233 -8.38 12.66 12.78
N ARG A 234 -9.66 12.56 13.10
CA ARG A 234 -10.59 11.56 12.54
C ARG A 234 -11.41 12.14 11.37
N ILE A 235 -12.02 13.30 11.57
CA ILE A 235 -12.93 13.93 10.58
C ILE A 235 -12.19 14.29 9.29
N GLU A 236 -10.92 14.65 9.38
CA GLU A 236 -10.06 14.95 8.24
C GLU A 236 -9.97 13.76 7.26
N ALA A 237 -9.86 12.53 7.78
CA ALA A 237 -9.80 11.33 6.96
C ALA A 237 -11.03 11.16 6.06
N LEU A 238 -12.22 11.36 6.61
CA LEU A 238 -13.45 11.28 5.83
C LEU A 238 -13.51 12.40 4.78
N ARG A 239 -13.15 13.64 5.17
CA ARG A 239 -13.13 14.79 4.26
C ARG A 239 -12.19 14.56 3.07
N GLU A 240 -10.96 14.10 3.32
CA GLU A 240 -9.97 13.80 2.26
C GLU A 240 -10.46 12.64 1.37
N THR A 241 -11.02 11.60 1.98
CA THR A 241 -11.57 10.46 1.22
C THR A 241 -12.70 10.89 0.27
N LEU A 242 -13.63 11.72 0.74
CA LEU A 242 -14.74 12.19 -0.11
C LEU A 242 -14.26 13.08 -1.25
N LYS A 243 -13.25 13.92 -1.02
CA LYS A 243 -12.61 14.71 -2.10
C LYS A 243 -11.96 13.81 -3.15
N ASP A 244 -11.18 12.81 -2.73
CA ASP A 244 -10.54 11.88 -3.66
C ASP A 244 -11.56 11.13 -4.53
N ILE A 245 -12.73 10.78 -3.96
CA ILE A 245 -13.84 10.16 -4.70
C ILE A 245 -14.42 11.15 -5.74
N GLU A 246 -14.68 12.39 -5.34
CA GLU A 246 -15.17 13.45 -6.25
C GLU A 246 -14.14 13.74 -7.36
N GLU A 247 -12.87 13.60 -7.09
CA GLU A 247 -11.76 13.75 -8.02
C GLU A 247 -11.57 12.55 -8.98
N GLY A 248 -12.23 11.41 -8.72
CA GLY A 248 -12.25 10.24 -9.60
C GLY A 248 -11.45 9.03 -9.10
N ALA A 249 -11.28 8.86 -7.79
CA ALA A 249 -10.73 7.63 -7.24
C ALA A 249 -11.71 6.45 -7.38
N ASP A 250 -11.22 5.30 -7.83
CA ASP A 250 -11.99 4.05 -7.95
C ASP A 250 -11.95 3.23 -6.65
N ILE A 251 -10.85 3.31 -5.93
CA ILE A 251 -10.62 2.66 -4.63
C ILE A 251 -9.98 3.70 -3.70
N VAL A 252 -10.44 3.77 -2.45
CA VAL A 252 -9.86 4.63 -1.42
C VAL A 252 -9.18 3.79 -0.34
N MET A 253 -8.07 4.26 0.20
CA MET A 253 -7.27 3.51 1.16
C MET A 253 -7.07 4.26 2.47
N VAL A 254 -7.19 3.53 3.58
CA VAL A 254 -6.78 3.95 4.93
C VAL A 254 -5.42 3.34 5.25
N LYS A 255 -4.47 4.16 5.70
CA LYS A 255 -3.09 3.78 6.07
C LYS A 255 -2.60 4.58 7.28
N PRO A 256 -2.17 3.94 8.38
CA PRO A 256 -2.05 2.52 8.68
C PRO A 256 -3.37 1.76 8.85
N GLY A 257 -3.30 0.45 9.20
CA GLY A 257 -4.44 -0.46 9.27
C GLY A 257 -4.96 -0.73 10.68
N THR A 258 -4.24 -1.54 11.46
CA THR A 258 -4.75 -2.18 12.67
C THR A 258 -5.12 -1.18 13.78
N SER A 259 -4.35 -0.08 13.91
CA SER A 259 -4.63 0.97 14.90
C SER A 259 -5.63 2.01 14.42
N TYR A 260 -6.18 1.89 13.20
CA TYR A 260 -7.06 2.85 12.54
C TYR A 260 -8.39 2.22 12.09
N LEU A 261 -8.84 1.17 12.78
CA LEU A 261 -10.08 0.46 12.43
C LEU A 261 -11.33 1.34 12.59
N ASP A 262 -11.30 2.31 13.49
CA ASP A 262 -12.33 3.34 13.65
C ASP A 262 -12.45 4.19 12.38
N ILE A 263 -11.31 4.61 11.80
CA ILE A 263 -11.27 5.35 10.53
C ILE A 263 -11.78 4.48 9.38
N VAL A 264 -11.32 3.21 9.32
CA VAL A 264 -11.79 2.26 8.30
C VAL A 264 -13.31 2.12 8.34
N ARG A 265 -13.86 1.94 9.55
CA ARG A 265 -15.31 1.78 9.74
C ARG A 265 -16.06 3.04 9.35
N GLU A 266 -15.59 4.22 9.78
CA GLU A 266 -16.21 5.48 9.43
C GLU A 266 -16.21 5.75 7.93
N VAL A 267 -15.06 5.58 7.27
CA VAL A 267 -14.97 5.70 5.81
C VAL A 267 -15.96 4.73 5.14
N LYS A 268 -15.94 3.45 5.53
CA LYS A 268 -16.83 2.44 4.94
C LYS A 268 -18.31 2.75 5.10
N ASP A 269 -18.71 3.38 6.19
CA ASP A 269 -20.11 3.76 6.43
C ASP A 269 -20.58 4.93 5.55
N HIS A 270 -19.65 5.71 4.99
CA HIS A 270 -19.95 6.91 4.22
C HIS A 270 -19.66 6.80 2.72
N VAL A 271 -19.02 5.70 2.26
CA VAL A 271 -18.65 5.55 0.85
C VAL A 271 -19.24 4.27 0.24
N HIS A 272 -19.54 4.31 -1.07
CA HIS A 272 -20.10 3.19 -1.82
C HIS A 272 -19.08 2.51 -2.74
N ILE A 273 -17.83 2.99 -2.79
CA ILE A 273 -16.75 2.36 -3.54
C ILE A 273 -15.93 1.44 -2.62
N PRO A 274 -15.07 0.56 -3.18
CA PRO A 274 -14.21 -0.29 -2.38
C PRO A 274 -13.27 0.49 -1.46
N VAL A 275 -13.12 0.01 -0.22
CA VAL A 275 -12.17 0.56 0.76
C VAL A 275 -11.00 -0.40 0.89
N ALA A 276 -9.80 0.05 0.59
CA ALA A 276 -8.55 -0.65 0.86
C ALA A 276 -7.99 -0.23 2.22
N VAL A 277 -7.23 -1.13 2.84
CA VAL A 277 -6.53 -0.87 4.10
C VAL A 277 -5.10 -1.36 3.98
N TYR A 278 -4.13 -0.55 4.41
CA TYR A 278 -2.73 -0.97 4.47
C TYR A 278 -2.33 -1.34 5.90
N GLN A 279 -2.18 -2.64 6.17
CA GLN A 279 -1.47 -3.12 7.36
C GLN A 279 0.02 -2.91 7.13
N VAL A 280 0.57 -1.87 7.78
CA VAL A 280 1.90 -1.34 7.45
C VAL A 280 3.06 -2.11 8.07
N SER A 281 4.25 -1.79 7.62
CA SER A 281 5.50 -2.48 7.96
C SER A 281 5.78 -2.58 9.46
N GLY A 282 5.48 -1.53 10.25
CA GLY A 282 5.64 -1.57 11.69
C GLY A 282 4.62 -2.48 12.38
N GLU A 283 3.39 -2.55 11.87
CA GLU A 283 2.36 -3.47 12.39
C GLU A 283 2.78 -4.93 12.16
N TYR A 284 3.29 -5.23 10.97
CA TYR A 284 3.88 -6.53 10.63
C TYR A 284 5.07 -6.87 11.55
N ALA A 285 6.04 -5.94 11.66
CA ALA A 285 7.26 -6.15 12.45
C ALA A 285 6.97 -6.41 13.94
N MET A 286 5.97 -5.74 14.52
CA MET A 286 5.55 -5.96 15.91
C MET A 286 5.02 -7.39 16.13
N VAL A 287 4.23 -7.94 15.22
CA VAL A 287 3.75 -9.32 15.31
C VAL A 287 4.92 -10.29 15.18
N LYS A 288 5.80 -10.11 14.19
CA LYS A 288 6.99 -10.96 14.01
C LYS A 288 7.87 -10.96 15.28
N ALA A 289 8.18 -9.78 15.84
CA ALA A 289 9.01 -9.66 17.03
C ALA A 289 8.36 -10.27 18.28
N GLY A 290 7.07 -10.10 18.47
CA GLY A 290 6.33 -10.71 19.58
C GLY A 290 6.26 -12.23 19.48
N SER A 291 6.12 -12.75 18.27
CA SER A 291 6.11 -14.20 18.00
C SER A 291 7.47 -14.82 18.18
N GLU A 292 8.55 -14.19 17.72
CA GLU A 292 9.92 -14.65 17.89
C GLU A 292 10.29 -14.83 19.37
N LYS A 293 9.76 -13.96 20.24
CA LYS A 293 9.92 -14.06 21.69
C LYS A 293 8.97 -15.05 22.36
N GLY A 294 8.06 -15.69 21.61
CA GLY A 294 7.07 -16.63 22.16
C GLY A 294 5.98 -15.98 23.03
N TRP A 295 5.79 -14.66 22.93
CA TRP A 295 4.78 -13.95 23.73
C TRP A 295 3.38 -14.04 23.10
N ILE A 296 3.31 -14.21 21.79
CA ILE A 296 2.07 -14.36 21.02
C ILE A 296 2.21 -15.50 20.01
N ASP A 297 1.09 -16.15 19.67
CA ASP A 297 1.00 -17.09 18.57
C ASP A 297 0.93 -16.31 17.25
N HIS A 298 1.88 -16.58 16.38
CA HIS A 298 2.02 -15.86 15.10
C HIS A 298 0.79 -15.97 14.21
N ASP A 299 0.37 -17.22 13.93
CA ASP A 299 -0.69 -17.47 12.96
C ASP A 299 -2.04 -16.98 13.47
N GLN A 300 -2.30 -17.17 14.76
CA GLN A 300 -3.55 -16.71 15.38
C GLN A 300 -3.64 -15.17 15.36
N VAL A 301 -2.59 -14.46 15.78
CA VAL A 301 -2.61 -12.98 15.82
C VAL A 301 -2.65 -12.39 14.42
N MET A 302 -1.89 -12.95 13.46
CA MET A 302 -1.95 -12.56 12.06
C MET A 302 -3.38 -12.67 11.51
N MET A 303 -4.00 -13.84 11.64
CA MET A 303 -5.35 -14.07 11.11
C MET A 303 -6.41 -13.24 11.84
N GLU A 304 -6.26 -13.02 13.15
CA GLU A 304 -7.16 -12.16 13.92
C GLU A 304 -7.09 -10.71 13.46
N GLN A 305 -5.89 -10.15 13.27
CA GLN A 305 -5.72 -8.79 12.77
C GLN A 305 -6.30 -8.59 11.37
N LEU A 306 -6.03 -9.52 10.43
CA LEU A 306 -6.59 -9.47 9.08
C LEU A 306 -8.11 -9.57 9.09
N MET A 307 -8.67 -10.44 9.93
CA MET A 307 -10.12 -10.54 10.14
C MET A 307 -10.71 -9.27 10.73
N CYS A 308 -10.03 -8.62 11.69
CA CYS A 308 -10.48 -7.34 12.27
C CYS A 308 -10.50 -6.22 11.21
N ILE A 309 -9.49 -6.15 10.34
CA ILE A 309 -9.45 -5.21 9.22
C ILE A 309 -10.60 -5.47 8.24
N LYS A 310 -10.81 -6.75 7.86
CA LYS A 310 -11.93 -7.14 6.99
C LYS A 310 -13.28 -6.79 7.61
N ARG A 311 -13.48 -7.11 8.88
CA ARG A 311 -14.71 -6.81 9.65
C ARG A 311 -14.96 -5.31 9.77
N ALA A 312 -13.92 -4.49 9.87
CA ALA A 312 -14.06 -3.04 9.88
C ALA A 312 -14.58 -2.49 8.53
N GLY A 313 -14.48 -3.26 7.43
CA GLY A 313 -15.09 -2.92 6.15
C GLY A 313 -14.14 -2.91 4.95
N ALA A 314 -12.90 -3.39 5.13
CA ALA A 314 -11.95 -3.48 4.03
C ALA A 314 -12.44 -4.44 2.93
N SER A 315 -12.43 -3.97 1.68
CA SER A 315 -12.61 -4.80 0.48
C SER A 315 -11.28 -5.43 0.07
N LEU A 316 -10.17 -4.69 0.22
CA LEU A 316 -8.80 -5.08 -0.14
C LEU A 316 -7.86 -4.76 1.02
N ILE A 317 -6.94 -5.66 1.33
CA ILE A 317 -5.97 -5.50 2.42
C ILE A 317 -4.55 -5.62 1.86
N THR A 318 -3.82 -4.51 1.85
CA THR A 318 -2.38 -4.55 1.59
C THR A 318 -1.68 -5.02 2.85
N THR A 319 -0.97 -6.14 2.77
CA THR A 319 -0.29 -6.72 3.94
C THR A 319 0.93 -7.56 3.55
N TYR A 320 1.98 -7.48 4.34
CA TYR A 320 3.16 -8.34 4.23
C TYR A 320 2.86 -9.79 4.63
N PHE A 321 1.75 -10.03 5.34
CA PHE A 321 1.28 -11.37 5.69
C PHE A 321 0.52 -12.09 4.58
N ALA A 322 0.28 -11.46 3.43
CA ALA A 322 -0.61 -12.00 2.40
C ALA A 322 -0.29 -13.46 2.01
N LYS A 323 0.99 -13.79 1.81
CA LYS A 323 1.42 -15.15 1.45
C LYS A 323 1.16 -16.15 2.59
N GLU A 324 1.58 -15.81 3.81
CA GLU A 324 1.41 -16.67 4.99
C GLU A 324 -0.08 -16.91 5.28
N ALA A 325 -0.89 -15.84 5.21
CA ALA A 325 -2.33 -15.93 5.39
C ALA A 325 -3.01 -16.76 4.28
N ALA A 326 -2.62 -16.57 3.02
CA ALA A 326 -3.16 -17.35 1.90
C ALA A 326 -2.86 -18.86 2.05
N VAL A 327 -1.65 -19.22 2.51
CA VAL A 327 -1.31 -20.62 2.80
C VAL A 327 -2.22 -21.21 3.87
N LEU A 328 -2.58 -20.46 4.91
CA LEU A 328 -3.51 -20.94 5.96
C LEU A 328 -4.94 -21.05 5.47
N LEU A 329 -5.38 -20.12 4.60
CA LEU A 329 -6.75 -20.11 4.04
C LEU A 329 -6.98 -21.21 3.00
N ASN A 330 -5.93 -21.72 2.37
CA ASN A 330 -5.99 -22.78 1.36
C ASN A 330 -5.89 -24.20 1.97
N LYS A 331 -5.70 -24.33 3.28
CA LYS A 331 -5.74 -25.61 4.03
C LYS A 331 -7.18 -26.00 4.36
#